data_02f06824088d58ea7b66282893755eb9
#
_entry.id   02f06824088d58ea7b66282893755eb9
#
_cell.length_a   1.000
_cell.length_b   1.000
_cell.length_c   1.000
_cell.angle_alpha   90.00
_cell.angle_beta   90.00
_cell.angle_gamma   90.00
#
_symmetry.space_group_name_H-M   'P 1'
#
loop_
_entity.id
_entity.type
_entity.pdbx_description
1 polymer ?
#
loop_
_entity_poly.entity_id
_entity_poly.type
_entity_poly.pdbx_seq_one_letter_code
_entity_poly.pdbx_strand_id
1 'polypeptide(L)'
;MALAGAALIAAGMLFSCTSKAPKSLVTPPKSAAVKAGQTHREPVRGVWLTTVSRLDWPPVGSIIASTPESRITQQKLALIAKLDNLQRLGINTVFFQVKPDGTALWRSDILPWSDMLTGKIGEYPGYDPLQFMLDEAHKRGMKVHAWFNPYRVSVNTKPSTIAELNNTLTQVPASVFVLHRNWIRTASDRFVLDPGIPEARDWITSIVAEVVQNYPIDGVQFDDYFYTETASSPLNDNETFRRYGQGYASKGDWRRHNTQQLIAQVSATIKKLNPNVEFGVSPAGVWRNRSHDPAGSDTRGAAAYDESYADTRSWVQQGLLDYIAPQIYWPFARDAARYDVLANWWAEVVKPTHTRLYIGVALYKVGEPSKNEPDWTVDGGVPELKKQLDLNESLPQIQGTILFRENNLN
;
A
#
# COMPACT_ATOMS: atom_id res chain seq x y z
N MET A 1 8.72 15.33 73.94
CA MET A 1 8.44 13.95 74.36
C MET A 1 8.79 13.09 73.19
N ALA A 2 9.99 12.61 72.94
CA ALA A 2 10.85 11.58 73.56
C ALA A 2 10.22 10.19 73.52
N LEU A 3 10.90 9.35 72.73
CA LEU A 3 11.36 7.97 73.01
C LEU A 3 11.34 7.23 71.63
N ALA A 4 12.43 6.91 70.98
CA ALA A 4 13.63 6.12 71.33
C ALA A 4 13.39 4.59 71.34
N GLY A 5 14.20 3.92 70.54
CA GLY A 5 14.67 2.57 70.74
C GLY A 5 14.11 1.54 69.79
N ALA A 6 14.80 0.55 69.26
CA ALA A 6 16.19 0.12 69.45
C ALA A 6 16.55 -0.79 68.26
N ALA A 7 17.80 -0.83 67.89
CA ALA A 7 18.43 -1.77 66.96
C ALA A 7 18.58 -3.16 67.60
N LEU A 8 18.49 -4.22 66.77
CA LEU A 8 19.08 -5.52 67.11
C LEU A 8 19.80 -6.10 65.90
N ILE A 9 21.09 -6.20 66.08
CA ILE A 9 22.07 -6.90 65.25
C ILE A 9 22.02 -8.38 65.62
N ALA A 10 21.95 -9.25 64.68
CA ALA A 10 22.35 -10.64 64.86
C ALA A 10 23.20 -11.09 63.68
N ALA A 11 24.46 -11.30 64.01
CA ALA A 11 25.45 -11.96 63.14
C ALA A 11 25.30 -13.48 63.28
N GLY A 12 25.58 -14.20 62.20
CA GLY A 12 25.68 -15.66 62.36
C GLY A 12 25.96 -16.43 61.09
N MET A 13 27.22 -16.65 60.82
CA MET A 13 27.87 -17.88 60.30
C MET A 13 27.75 -18.29 58.85
N LEU A 14 28.86 -18.11 58.18
CA LEU A 14 29.28 -18.79 56.94
C LEU A 14 29.40 -20.30 57.17
N PHE A 15 28.73 -21.10 56.39
CA PHE A 15 29.12 -22.48 56.06
C PHE A 15 29.40 -22.61 54.58
N SER A 16 30.69 -22.79 54.29
CA SER A 16 31.18 -23.17 52.97
C SER A 16 30.98 -24.67 52.80
N CYS A 17 30.14 -25.07 51.83
CA CYS A 17 30.14 -26.44 51.30
C CYS A 17 30.47 -26.41 49.81
N THR A 18 31.71 -26.74 49.51
CA THR A 18 32.15 -27.08 48.17
C THR A 18 31.61 -28.43 47.76
N SER A 19 30.66 -28.51 46.86
CA SER A 19 30.33 -29.72 46.14
C SER A 19 30.73 -29.60 44.68
N LYS A 20 31.71 -30.42 44.27
CA LYS A 20 32.09 -30.60 42.88
C LYS A 20 30.97 -31.26 42.14
N ALA A 21 30.36 -30.59 41.14
CA ALA A 21 29.51 -31.22 40.17
C ALA A 21 30.32 -31.86 39.03
N PRO A 22 29.94 -33.03 38.54
CA PRO A 22 30.64 -33.70 37.45
C PRO A 22 30.37 -33.01 36.12
N LYS A 23 31.45 -32.82 35.33
CA LYS A 23 31.38 -32.34 33.97
C LYS A 23 30.76 -33.42 33.07
N SER A 24 29.49 -33.21 32.70
CA SER A 24 28.88 -33.91 31.58
C SER A 24 29.20 -33.16 30.29
N LEU A 25 30.07 -33.73 29.47
CA LEU A 25 30.30 -33.35 28.09
C LEU A 25 29.10 -33.80 27.22
N VAL A 26 28.04 -33.01 27.17
CA VAL A 26 27.01 -33.17 26.15
C VAL A 26 27.36 -32.21 25.02
N THR A 27 27.96 -32.79 23.96
CA THR A 27 28.08 -32.11 22.66
C THR A 27 26.69 -31.80 22.16
N PRO A 28 26.36 -30.53 21.79
CA PRO A 28 25.08 -30.23 21.16
C PRO A 28 25.04 -30.99 19.81
N PRO A 29 23.89 -31.57 19.44
CA PRO A 29 23.75 -32.15 18.13
C PRO A 29 23.98 -31.09 17.07
N LYS A 30 24.83 -31.40 16.07
CA LYS A 30 24.97 -30.58 14.87
C LYS A 30 23.58 -30.37 14.31
N SER A 31 23.11 -29.11 14.36
CA SER A 31 21.94 -28.67 13.65
C SER A 31 22.13 -29.06 12.19
N ALA A 32 21.40 -30.07 11.75
CA ALA A 32 21.24 -30.33 10.34
C ALA A 32 20.61 -29.08 9.75
N ALA A 33 21.34 -28.40 8.88
CA ALA A 33 20.81 -27.32 8.07
C ALA A 33 19.64 -27.94 7.28
N VAL A 34 18.44 -27.67 7.74
CA VAL A 34 17.22 -27.92 6.95
C VAL A 34 17.41 -27.04 5.72
N LYS A 35 17.76 -27.65 4.60
CA LYS A 35 17.58 -27.02 3.30
C LYS A 35 16.11 -26.65 3.26
N ALA A 36 15.82 -25.38 3.49
CA ALA A 36 14.53 -24.81 3.19
C ALA A 36 14.29 -25.10 1.70
N GLY A 37 13.46 -26.10 1.43
CA GLY A 37 12.95 -26.32 0.10
C GLY A 37 12.30 -24.99 -0.28
N GLN A 38 12.85 -24.32 -1.27
CA GLN A 38 12.16 -23.24 -1.94
C GLN A 38 10.91 -23.88 -2.52
N THR A 39 9.79 -23.74 -1.82
CA THR A 39 8.50 -24.00 -2.41
C THR A 39 8.40 -23.04 -3.58
N HIS A 40 8.42 -23.57 -4.78
CA HIS A 40 8.34 -22.79 -6.02
C HIS A 40 6.97 -22.13 -6.02
N ARG A 41 6.90 -20.92 -5.46
CA ARG A 41 5.67 -20.15 -5.42
C ARG A 41 5.40 -19.65 -6.84
N GLU A 42 4.16 -19.82 -7.28
CA GLU A 42 3.74 -19.33 -8.58
C GLU A 42 3.98 -17.80 -8.68
N PRO A 43 4.59 -17.29 -9.77
CA PRO A 43 4.75 -15.86 -9.97
C PRO A 43 3.41 -15.13 -9.97
N VAL A 44 3.40 -13.91 -9.44
CA VAL A 44 2.21 -13.04 -9.50
C VAL A 44 2.02 -12.55 -10.93
N ARG A 45 0.87 -12.87 -11.51
CA ARG A 45 0.33 -12.26 -12.71
C ARG A 45 -0.85 -11.40 -12.26
N GLY A 46 -0.53 -10.15 -11.97
CA GLY A 46 -1.43 -9.24 -11.28
C GLY A 46 -2.02 -8.17 -12.19
N VAL A 47 -3.15 -7.63 -11.75
CA VAL A 47 -3.77 -6.46 -12.36
C VAL A 47 -4.31 -5.55 -11.26
N TRP A 48 -4.16 -4.23 -11.45
CA TRP A 48 -4.88 -3.25 -10.64
C TRP A 48 -6.28 -3.02 -11.20
N LEU A 49 -7.27 -3.09 -10.31
CA LEU A 49 -8.65 -2.75 -10.60
C LEU A 49 -9.03 -1.52 -9.80
N THR A 50 -9.12 -0.39 -10.49
CA THR A 50 -9.35 0.93 -9.89
C THR A 50 -10.82 1.22 -9.70
N THR A 51 -11.16 1.90 -8.61
CA THR A 51 -12.53 2.36 -8.33
C THR A 51 -12.64 3.87 -8.25
N VAL A 52 -11.51 4.56 -8.01
CA VAL A 52 -11.48 6.02 -8.04
C VAL A 52 -12.04 6.53 -9.36
N SER A 53 -12.95 7.49 -9.28
CA SER A 53 -13.65 8.04 -10.46
C SER A 53 -14.29 6.97 -11.37
N ARG A 54 -14.53 5.78 -10.86
CA ARG A 54 -15.09 4.62 -11.59
C ARG A 54 -14.27 4.25 -12.84
N LEU A 55 -12.97 4.39 -12.78
CA LEU A 55 -12.09 4.16 -13.94
C LEU A 55 -12.18 2.74 -14.51
N ASP A 56 -12.25 1.73 -13.64
CA ASP A 56 -12.44 0.34 -14.05
C ASP A 56 -13.78 -0.21 -13.60
N TRP A 57 -14.19 0.15 -12.38
CA TRP A 57 -15.42 -0.34 -11.75
C TRP A 57 -15.85 0.62 -10.62
N PRO A 58 -17.16 0.75 -10.28
CA PRO A 58 -18.32 0.19 -10.98
C PRO A 58 -18.65 0.92 -12.31
N PRO A 59 -19.49 0.33 -13.17
CA PRO A 59 -19.90 0.99 -14.40
C PRO A 59 -20.54 2.35 -14.12
N VAL A 60 -20.12 3.39 -14.83
CA VAL A 60 -20.67 4.76 -14.65
C VAL A 60 -22.19 4.75 -14.84
N GLY A 61 -22.71 4.01 -15.82
CA GLY A 61 -24.13 3.90 -16.08
C GLY A 61 -24.94 3.25 -14.94
N SER A 62 -24.30 2.49 -14.05
CA SER A 62 -25.00 1.86 -12.92
C SER A 62 -25.55 2.87 -11.91
N ILE A 63 -24.90 4.04 -11.80
CA ILE A 63 -25.28 5.10 -10.86
C ILE A 63 -26.65 5.72 -11.20
N ILE A 64 -26.97 5.77 -12.50
CA ILE A 64 -28.23 6.33 -13.01
C ILE A 64 -29.28 5.26 -13.30
N ALA A 65 -29.05 4.03 -12.81
CA ALA A 65 -30.03 2.96 -12.93
C ALA A 65 -31.37 3.36 -12.27
N SER A 66 -32.47 2.92 -12.87
CA SER A 66 -33.82 3.32 -12.44
C SER A 66 -34.21 2.77 -11.07
N THR A 67 -33.62 1.67 -10.65
CA THR A 67 -33.85 1.05 -9.33
C THR A 67 -32.56 0.60 -8.66
N PRO A 68 -32.54 0.47 -7.33
CA PRO A 68 -31.41 -0.11 -6.61
C PRO A 68 -31.07 -1.53 -7.08
N GLU A 69 -32.06 -2.36 -7.37
CA GLU A 69 -31.89 -3.73 -7.85
C GLU A 69 -31.18 -3.76 -9.20
N SER A 70 -31.56 -2.85 -10.11
CA SER A 70 -30.90 -2.70 -11.41
C SER A 70 -29.45 -2.26 -11.25
N ARG A 71 -29.18 -1.30 -10.37
CA ARG A 71 -27.81 -0.85 -10.04
C ARG A 71 -26.96 -2.00 -9.53
N ILE A 72 -27.43 -2.72 -8.52
CA ILE A 72 -26.74 -3.86 -7.91
C ILE A 72 -26.43 -4.93 -8.97
N THR A 73 -27.43 -5.27 -9.79
CA THR A 73 -27.27 -6.26 -10.86
C THR A 73 -26.22 -5.84 -11.87
N GLN A 74 -26.26 -4.59 -12.35
CA GLN A 74 -25.28 -4.06 -13.30
C GLN A 74 -23.85 -4.11 -12.72
N GLN A 75 -23.68 -3.70 -11.47
CA GLN A 75 -22.37 -3.70 -10.81
C GLN A 75 -21.81 -5.11 -10.63
N LYS A 76 -22.64 -6.04 -10.15
CA LYS A 76 -22.23 -7.43 -9.96
C LYS A 76 -21.90 -8.13 -11.27
N LEU A 77 -22.74 -8.00 -12.28
CA LEU A 77 -22.50 -8.62 -13.59
C LEU A 77 -21.25 -8.05 -14.27
N ALA A 78 -21.01 -6.74 -14.16
CA ALA A 78 -19.79 -6.13 -14.68
C ALA A 78 -18.54 -6.68 -14.00
N LEU A 79 -18.58 -6.88 -12.68
CA LEU A 79 -17.43 -7.43 -11.95
C LEU A 79 -17.17 -8.90 -12.31
N ILE A 80 -18.24 -9.70 -12.43
CA ILE A 80 -18.15 -11.10 -12.89
C ILE A 80 -17.51 -11.16 -14.28
N ALA A 81 -18.00 -10.36 -15.22
CA ALA A 81 -17.44 -10.33 -16.59
C ALA A 81 -15.95 -9.98 -16.62
N LYS A 82 -15.53 -9.00 -15.79
CA LYS A 82 -14.11 -8.66 -15.65
C LYS A 82 -13.30 -9.83 -15.09
N LEU A 83 -13.75 -10.47 -14.02
CA LEU A 83 -13.05 -11.60 -13.41
C LEU A 83 -12.97 -12.81 -14.36
N ASP A 84 -14.02 -13.08 -15.14
CA ASP A 84 -14.00 -14.13 -16.18
C ASP A 84 -12.95 -13.84 -17.25
N ASN A 85 -12.88 -12.59 -17.70
CA ASN A 85 -11.85 -12.16 -18.66
C ASN A 85 -10.43 -12.29 -18.07
N LEU A 86 -10.23 -11.83 -16.85
CA LEU A 86 -8.94 -11.93 -16.16
C LEU A 86 -8.50 -13.39 -15.97
N GLN A 87 -9.41 -14.28 -15.61
CA GLN A 87 -9.14 -15.71 -15.51
C GLN A 87 -8.70 -16.29 -16.86
N ARG A 88 -9.42 -15.94 -17.94
CA ARG A 88 -9.09 -16.36 -19.30
C ARG A 88 -7.72 -15.89 -19.73
N LEU A 89 -7.28 -14.71 -19.29
CA LEU A 89 -5.96 -14.14 -19.56
C LEU A 89 -4.86 -14.68 -18.64
N GLY A 90 -5.19 -15.56 -17.70
CA GLY A 90 -4.22 -16.17 -16.79
C GLY A 90 -3.81 -15.26 -15.63
N ILE A 91 -4.54 -14.20 -15.33
CA ILE A 91 -4.34 -13.37 -14.14
C ILE A 91 -4.68 -14.20 -12.90
N ASN A 92 -3.80 -14.16 -11.90
CA ASN A 92 -3.96 -14.91 -10.66
C ASN A 92 -4.11 -14.04 -9.40
N THR A 93 -3.94 -12.72 -9.54
CA THR A 93 -4.04 -11.78 -8.41
C THR A 93 -4.65 -10.46 -8.85
N VAL A 94 -5.68 -10.01 -8.13
CA VAL A 94 -6.33 -8.72 -8.35
C VAL A 94 -6.00 -7.79 -7.19
N PHE A 95 -5.46 -6.62 -7.50
CA PHE A 95 -5.23 -5.54 -6.56
C PHE A 95 -6.43 -4.59 -6.66
N PHE A 96 -7.40 -4.80 -5.77
CA PHE A 96 -8.70 -4.14 -5.83
C PHE A 96 -8.73 -2.89 -4.95
N GLN A 97 -8.96 -1.73 -5.55
CA GLN A 97 -9.01 -0.46 -4.82
C GLN A 97 -10.27 -0.38 -3.95
N VAL A 98 -10.11 -0.64 -2.65
CA VAL A 98 -11.22 -0.66 -1.68
C VAL A 98 -11.40 0.68 -0.96
N LYS A 99 -10.34 1.49 -0.87
CA LYS A 99 -10.35 2.83 -0.27
C LYS A 99 -9.72 3.83 -1.24
N PRO A 100 -10.49 4.36 -2.20
CA PRO A 100 -9.98 5.34 -3.18
C PRO A 100 -9.75 6.73 -2.57
N ASP A 101 -10.46 7.05 -1.49
CA ASP A 101 -10.42 8.31 -0.75
C ASP A 101 -10.82 8.09 0.73
N GLY A 102 -11.52 9.01 1.36
CA GLY A 102 -12.02 8.90 2.73
C GLY A 102 -13.29 8.05 2.88
N THR A 103 -13.58 7.17 1.92
CA THR A 103 -14.78 6.32 1.87
C THR A 103 -14.41 4.85 1.65
N ALA A 104 -15.36 3.94 1.87
CA ALA A 104 -15.14 2.50 1.85
C ALA A 104 -15.98 1.78 0.79
N LEU A 105 -15.40 0.75 0.17
CA LEU A 105 -16.12 -0.22 -0.67
C LEU A 105 -16.40 -1.53 0.10
N TRP A 106 -16.45 -1.47 1.41
CA TRP A 106 -16.83 -2.58 2.31
C TRP A 106 -17.70 -2.03 3.45
N ARG A 107 -18.35 -2.91 4.19
CA ARG A 107 -19.08 -2.51 5.40
C ARG A 107 -18.08 -2.12 6.48
N SER A 108 -17.94 -0.82 6.69
CA SER A 108 -17.02 -0.24 7.67
C SER A 108 -17.78 0.42 8.83
N ASP A 109 -17.24 0.27 10.04
CA ASP A 109 -17.69 1.02 11.22
C ASP A 109 -16.94 2.36 11.37
N ILE A 110 -15.93 2.60 10.50
CA ILE A 110 -15.03 3.76 10.57
C ILE A 110 -15.27 4.74 9.42
N LEU A 111 -15.52 4.23 8.20
CA LEU A 111 -15.66 5.00 6.97
C LEU A 111 -17.10 4.95 6.43
N PRO A 112 -17.63 6.07 5.91
CA PRO A 112 -18.88 6.05 5.17
C PRO A 112 -18.72 5.28 3.84
N TRP A 113 -19.83 4.75 3.32
CA TRP A 113 -19.86 4.13 2.00
C TRP A 113 -19.40 5.09 0.90
N SER A 114 -18.69 4.56 -0.08
CA SER A 114 -18.21 5.33 -1.22
C SER A 114 -19.36 5.77 -2.14
N ASP A 115 -19.32 7.05 -2.55
CA ASP A 115 -20.18 7.60 -3.60
C ASP A 115 -19.94 6.96 -4.98
N MET A 116 -18.81 6.27 -5.16
CA MET A 116 -18.57 5.49 -6.39
C MET A 116 -19.64 4.45 -6.63
N LEU A 117 -20.26 3.92 -5.56
CA LEU A 117 -21.25 2.84 -5.60
C LEU A 117 -22.68 3.32 -5.90
N THR A 118 -23.05 4.51 -5.43
CA THR A 118 -24.43 5.00 -5.48
C THR A 118 -24.57 6.43 -6.00
N GLY A 119 -23.46 7.17 -6.07
CA GLY A 119 -23.45 8.60 -6.36
C GLY A 119 -23.55 9.48 -5.12
N LYS A 120 -23.68 8.90 -3.90
CA LYS A 120 -23.77 9.63 -2.63
C LYS A 120 -22.90 9.01 -1.55
N ILE A 121 -22.11 9.84 -0.86
CA ILE A 121 -21.31 9.39 0.27
C ILE A 121 -22.23 8.91 1.41
N GLY A 122 -21.94 7.72 1.94
CA GLY A 122 -22.63 7.12 3.06
C GLY A 122 -23.92 6.36 2.72
N GLU A 123 -24.34 6.39 1.47
CA GLU A 123 -25.51 5.59 1.03
C GLU A 123 -25.13 4.11 0.89
N TYR A 124 -25.85 3.23 1.60
CA TYR A 124 -25.64 1.80 1.51
C TYR A 124 -25.95 1.28 0.10
N PRO A 125 -25.01 0.60 -0.56
CA PRO A 125 -25.22 0.18 -1.96
C PRO A 125 -26.14 -1.03 -2.14
N GLY A 126 -26.62 -1.64 -1.05
CA GLY A 126 -27.49 -2.83 -1.09
C GLY A 126 -26.74 -4.16 -1.04
N TYR A 127 -25.42 -4.15 -1.03
CA TYR A 127 -24.53 -5.32 -0.89
C TYR A 127 -23.15 -4.87 -0.42
N ASP A 128 -22.29 -5.83 -0.10
CA ASP A 128 -20.89 -5.58 0.27
C ASP A 128 -19.96 -5.87 -0.93
N PRO A 129 -19.42 -4.83 -1.60
CA PRO A 129 -18.60 -5.00 -2.79
C PRO A 129 -17.31 -5.78 -2.54
N LEU A 130 -16.64 -5.57 -1.41
CA LEU A 130 -15.40 -6.30 -1.09
C LEU A 130 -15.68 -7.79 -0.87
N GLN A 131 -16.74 -8.13 -0.11
CA GLN A 131 -17.12 -9.53 0.08
C GLN A 131 -17.50 -10.18 -1.26
N PHE A 132 -18.24 -9.48 -2.10
CA PHE A 132 -18.60 -9.98 -3.41
C PHE A 132 -17.38 -10.21 -4.32
N MET A 133 -16.42 -9.28 -4.33
CA MET A 133 -15.15 -9.44 -5.04
C MET A 133 -14.39 -10.68 -4.55
N LEU A 134 -14.26 -10.85 -3.24
CA LEU A 134 -13.56 -11.99 -2.65
C LEU A 134 -14.21 -13.33 -3.03
N ASP A 135 -15.53 -13.42 -2.90
CA ASP A 135 -16.27 -14.63 -3.24
C ASP A 135 -16.06 -15.01 -4.72
N GLU A 136 -16.19 -14.03 -5.61
CA GLU A 136 -16.09 -14.28 -7.05
C GLU A 136 -14.64 -14.50 -7.52
N ALA A 137 -13.66 -13.80 -6.97
CA ALA A 137 -12.25 -14.00 -7.30
C ALA A 137 -11.72 -15.36 -6.78
N HIS A 138 -12.02 -15.70 -5.53
CA HIS A 138 -11.61 -16.97 -4.93
C HIS A 138 -12.21 -18.20 -5.63
N LYS A 139 -13.48 -18.12 -6.08
CA LYS A 139 -14.08 -19.18 -6.93
C LYS A 139 -13.27 -19.45 -8.20
N ARG A 140 -12.58 -18.43 -8.72
CA ARG A 140 -11.74 -18.52 -9.93
C ARG A 140 -10.26 -18.79 -9.63
N GLY A 141 -9.91 -19.07 -8.37
CA GLY A 141 -8.54 -19.32 -7.94
C GLY A 141 -7.66 -18.07 -7.94
N MET A 142 -8.25 -16.86 -8.01
CA MET A 142 -7.52 -15.60 -7.95
C MET A 142 -7.42 -15.09 -6.52
N LYS A 143 -6.26 -14.54 -6.17
CA LYS A 143 -6.05 -13.80 -4.91
C LYS A 143 -6.54 -12.36 -5.04
N VAL A 144 -6.92 -11.77 -3.91
CA VAL A 144 -7.35 -10.38 -3.82
C VAL A 144 -6.51 -9.66 -2.77
N HIS A 145 -5.80 -8.63 -3.22
CA HIS A 145 -5.16 -7.67 -2.34
C HIS A 145 -6.03 -6.42 -2.23
N ALA A 146 -6.40 -6.05 -1.01
CA ALA A 146 -7.13 -4.81 -0.75
C ALA A 146 -6.17 -3.63 -0.91
N TRP A 147 -6.45 -2.76 -1.88
CA TRP A 147 -5.65 -1.59 -2.17
C TRP A 147 -6.27 -0.35 -1.53
N PHE A 148 -5.49 0.31 -0.68
CA PHE A 148 -5.83 1.55 0.03
C PHE A 148 -5.01 2.71 -0.51
N ASN A 149 -5.65 3.85 -0.75
CA ASN A 149 -4.99 5.14 -0.75
C ASN A 149 -5.01 5.67 0.69
N PRO A 150 -3.89 5.68 1.41
CA PRO A 150 -3.93 5.84 2.88
C PRO A 150 -4.37 7.23 3.35
N TYR A 151 -3.89 8.30 2.73
CA TYR A 151 -4.08 9.67 3.23
C TYR A 151 -5.19 10.45 2.52
N ARG A 152 -5.62 10.03 1.34
CA ARG A 152 -6.61 10.77 0.57
C ARG A 152 -7.97 10.79 1.26
N VAL A 153 -8.54 11.99 1.37
CA VAL A 153 -9.89 12.22 1.91
C VAL A 153 -10.87 12.53 0.79
N SER A 154 -10.43 13.26 -0.23
CA SER A 154 -11.23 13.56 -1.42
C SER A 154 -10.38 13.60 -2.68
N VAL A 155 -11.01 13.54 -3.85
CA VAL A 155 -10.31 13.63 -5.15
C VAL A 155 -10.16 15.07 -5.65
N ASN A 156 -10.86 16.01 -5.03
CA ASN A 156 -10.78 17.45 -5.32
C ASN A 156 -11.23 18.28 -4.11
N THR A 157 -11.18 19.61 -4.22
CA THR A 157 -11.60 20.58 -3.18
C THR A 157 -12.78 21.45 -3.62
N LYS A 158 -13.58 20.98 -4.57
CA LYS A 158 -14.73 21.73 -5.11
C LYS A 158 -15.79 21.99 -4.04
N PRO A 159 -16.56 23.11 -4.15
CA PRO A 159 -17.66 23.40 -3.22
C PRO A 159 -18.69 22.26 -3.11
N SER A 160 -19.00 21.57 -4.20
CA SER A 160 -19.87 20.38 -4.18
C SER A 160 -19.31 19.26 -3.34
N THR A 161 -18.02 18.96 -3.45
CA THR A 161 -17.35 17.94 -2.64
C THR A 161 -17.36 18.32 -1.16
N ILE A 162 -17.09 19.59 -0.84
CA ILE A 162 -17.17 20.09 0.55
C ILE A 162 -18.59 19.92 1.11
N ALA A 163 -19.62 20.25 0.31
CA ALA A 163 -21.01 20.09 0.72
C ALA A 163 -21.36 18.61 0.99
N GLU A 164 -20.95 17.70 0.11
CA GLU A 164 -21.16 16.26 0.28
C GLU A 164 -20.48 15.72 1.55
N LEU A 165 -19.23 16.12 1.78
CA LEU A 165 -18.49 15.72 2.99
C LEU A 165 -19.17 16.26 4.27
N ASN A 166 -19.62 17.52 4.27
CA ASN A 166 -20.34 18.11 5.39
C ASN A 166 -21.70 17.43 5.64
N ASN A 167 -22.38 16.99 4.60
CA ASN A 167 -23.66 16.29 4.72
C ASN A 167 -23.55 14.95 5.43
N THR A 168 -22.33 14.40 5.60
CA THR A 168 -22.12 13.17 6.36
C THR A 168 -22.17 13.37 7.88
N LEU A 169 -22.24 14.60 8.38
CA LEU A 169 -22.16 14.90 9.82
C LEU A 169 -23.20 14.15 10.67
N THR A 170 -24.38 13.88 10.09
CA THR A 170 -25.46 13.14 10.76
C THR A 170 -25.46 11.64 10.46
N GLN A 171 -24.49 11.15 9.71
CA GLN A 171 -24.34 9.73 9.36
C GLN A 171 -23.49 8.98 10.40
N VAL A 172 -23.64 7.66 10.43
CA VAL A 172 -22.80 6.76 11.23
C VAL A 172 -22.31 5.62 10.33
N PRO A 173 -21.03 5.58 10.03
CA PRO A 173 -19.99 6.56 10.37
C PRO A 173 -20.05 7.83 9.51
N ALA A 174 -19.65 8.95 10.08
CA ALA A 174 -19.46 10.20 9.34
C ALA A 174 -18.07 10.24 8.69
N SER A 175 -17.87 11.15 7.74
CA SER A 175 -16.56 11.38 7.12
C SER A 175 -15.54 11.92 8.12
N VAL A 176 -14.28 11.49 8.03
CA VAL A 176 -13.15 12.04 8.76
C VAL A 176 -13.02 13.57 8.55
N PHE A 177 -13.46 14.06 7.41
CA PHE A 177 -13.46 15.48 7.10
C PHE A 177 -14.27 16.32 8.12
N VAL A 178 -15.38 15.80 8.62
CA VAL A 178 -16.20 16.47 9.65
C VAL A 178 -15.83 16.06 11.06
N LEU A 179 -15.42 14.79 11.27
CA LEU A 179 -15.07 14.28 12.60
C LEU A 179 -13.74 14.83 13.10
N HIS A 180 -12.75 14.97 12.24
CA HIS A 180 -11.39 15.35 12.59
C HIS A 180 -10.85 16.45 11.66
N ARG A 181 -11.57 17.57 11.59
CA ARG A 181 -11.25 18.69 10.70
C ARG A 181 -9.82 19.21 10.90
N ASN A 182 -9.28 19.13 12.10
CA ASN A 182 -7.92 19.53 12.43
C ASN A 182 -6.84 18.61 11.84
N TRP A 183 -7.18 17.40 11.40
CA TRP A 183 -6.27 16.50 10.70
C TRP A 183 -6.19 16.78 9.19
N ILE A 184 -7.14 17.54 8.66
CA ILE A 184 -7.29 17.74 7.23
C ILE A 184 -6.39 18.87 6.73
N ARG A 185 -5.71 18.61 5.62
CA ARG A 185 -4.93 19.59 4.85
C ARG A 185 -5.40 19.56 3.40
N THR A 186 -5.03 20.62 2.68
CA THR A 186 -5.14 20.64 1.21
C THR A 186 -3.75 20.42 0.64
N ALA A 187 -3.63 19.51 -0.32
CA ALA A 187 -2.40 19.28 -1.06
C ALA A 187 -2.74 18.67 -2.44
N SER A 188 -2.07 19.13 -3.49
CA SER A 188 -2.34 18.69 -4.87
C SER A 188 -3.83 18.82 -5.24
N ASP A 189 -4.48 19.91 -4.82
CA ASP A 189 -5.90 20.23 -5.02
C ASP A 189 -6.87 19.16 -4.48
N ARG A 190 -6.48 18.45 -3.41
CA ARG A 190 -7.26 17.42 -2.73
C ARG A 190 -7.26 17.66 -1.23
N PHE A 191 -8.27 17.14 -0.53
CA PHE A 191 -8.21 16.98 0.91
C PHE A 191 -7.47 15.71 1.25
N VAL A 192 -6.51 15.83 2.16
CA VAL A 192 -5.66 14.75 2.66
C VAL A 192 -5.55 14.83 4.18
N LEU A 193 -5.26 13.70 4.80
CA LEU A 193 -4.83 13.67 6.20
C LEU A 193 -3.40 14.19 6.29
N ASP A 194 -3.10 14.93 7.35
CA ASP A 194 -1.73 15.33 7.68
C ASP A 194 -0.95 14.12 8.21
N PRO A 195 0.05 13.62 7.47
CA PRO A 195 0.79 12.43 7.88
C PRO A 195 1.63 12.62 9.15
N GLY A 196 1.87 13.86 9.55
CA GLY A 196 2.60 14.21 10.76
C GLY A 196 1.80 14.08 12.05
N ILE A 197 0.48 13.89 11.96
CA ILE A 197 -0.40 13.74 13.11
C ILE A 197 -0.45 12.26 13.53
N PRO A 198 0.04 11.89 14.75
CA PRO A 198 0.06 10.50 15.19
C PRO A 198 -1.32 9.85 15.21
N GLU A 199 -2.33 10.55 15.68
CA GLU A 199 -3.72 10.05 15.77
C GLU A 199 -4.31 9.76 14.38
N ALA A 200 -3.91 10.52 13.35
CA ALA A 200 -4.32 10.24 11.97
C ALA A 200 -3.69 8.94 11.44
N ARG A 201 -2.44 8.66 11.80
CA ARG A 201 -1.78 7.38 11.46
C ARG A 201 -2.43 6.20 12.19
N ASP A 202 -2.79 6.37 13.45
CA ASP A 202 -3.52 5.36 14.24
C ASP A 202 -4.88 5.06 13.61
N TRP A 203 -5.58 6.09 13.16
CA TRP A 203 -6.86 5.95 12.47
C TRP A 203 -6.73 5.17 11.15
N ILE A 204 -5.73 5.49 10.31
CA ILE A 204 -5.45 4.73 9.08
C ILE A 204 -5.16 3.26 9.41
N THR A 205 -4.37 3.01 10.44
CA THR A 205 -4.02 1.66 10.89
C THR A 205 -5.27 0.89 11.33
N SER A 206 -6.21 1.55 12.03
CA SER A 206 -7.46 0.92 12.45
C SER A 206 -8.37 0.54 11.27
N ILE A 207 -8.37 1.32 10.19
CA ILE A 207 -9.10 1.00 8.95
C ILE A 207 -8.55 -0.28 8.30
N VAL A 208 -7.23 -0.40 8.20
CA VAL A 208 -6.60 -1.62 7.67
C VAL A 208 -6.90 -2.80 8.59
N ALA A 209 -6.80 -2.62 9.90
CA ALA A 209 -7.12 -3.66 10.88
C ALA A 209 -8.56 -4.18 10.73
N GLU A 210 -9.53 -3.28 10.53
CA GLU A 210 -10.93 -3.65 10.30
C GLU A 210 -11.09 -4.60 9.10
N VAL A 211 -10.44 -4.28 7.98
CA VAL A 211 -10.52 -5.13 6.78
C VAL A 211 -9.83 -6.49 7.00
N VAL A 212 -8.65 -6.50 7.60
CA VAL A 212 -7.92 -7.75 7.90
C VAL A 212 -8.70 -8.66 8.84
N GLN A 213 -9.39 -8.09 9.82
CA GLN A 213 -10.20 -8.85 10.80
C GLN A 213 -11.48 -9.40 10.20
N ASN A 214 -12.14 -8.67 9.30
CA ASN A 214 -13.50 -8.96 8.87
C ASN A 214 -13.61 -9.62 7.50
N TYR A 215 -12.53 -9.64 6.72
CA TYR A 215 -12.54 -10.15 5.34
C TYR A 215 -11.39 -11.11 5.07
N PRO A 216 -11.62 -12.21 4.32
CA PRO A 216 -10.59 -13.16 3.96
C PRO A 216 -9.73 -12.66 2.79
N ILE A 217 -9.17 -11.45 2.93
CA ILE A 217 -8.25 -10.89 1.94
C ILE A 217 -6.92 -11.63 1.94
N ASP A 218 -6.24 -11.68 0.81
CA ASP A 218 -4.93 -12.30 0.65
C ASP A 218 -3.78 -11.33 0.94
N GLY A 219 -4.03 -10.04 0.79
CA GLY A 219 -3.05 -9.00 1.06
C GLY A 219 -3.64 -7.62 1.22
N VAL A 220 -2.79 -6.72 1.69
CA VAL A 220 -3.01 -5.27 1.77
C VAL A 220 -1.95 -4.59 0.91
N GLN A 221 -2.35 -3.61 0.11
CA GLN A 221 -1.43 -2.79 -0.66
C GLN A 221 -1.70 -1.30 -0.44
N PHE A 222 -0.63 -0.53 -0.19
CA PHE A 222 -0.64 0.91 -0.34
C PHE A 222 -0.04 1.29 -1.71
N ASP A 223 -0.53 2.37 -2.29
CA ASP A 223 -0.01 2.93 -3.54
C ASP A 223 1.19 3.88 -3.33
N ASP A 224 1.40 4.82 -4.23
CA ASP A 224 2.48 5.80 -4.20
C ASP A 224 2.11 7.13 -3.54
N TYR A 225 0.87 7.28 -3.07
CA TYR A 225 0.39 8.53 -2.49
C TYR A 225 0.65 8.60 -0.98
N PHE A 226 1.85 9.04 -0.62
CA PHE A 226 2.25 9.36 0.77
C PHE A 226 2.13 10.87 0.99
N TYR A 227 3.23 11.60 1.16
CA TYR A 227 3.17 13.05 1.05
C TYR A 227 2.97 13.43 -0.42
N THR A 228 1.90 14.14 -0.71
CA THR A 228 1.62 14.65 -2.06
C THR A 228 1.50 16.16 -2.00
N GLU A 229 2.21 16.85 -2.88
CA GLU A 229 2.11 18.30 -3.01
C GLU A 229 2.55 18.73 -4.42
N THR A 230 2.04 19.86 -4.86
CA THR A 230 2.48 20.53 -6.07
C THR A 230 2.88 21.96 -5.72
N ALA A 231 3.63 22.63 -6.59
CA ALA A 231 4.02 24.02 -6.36
C ALA A 231 2.81 24.95 -6.21
N SER A 232 1.70 24.66 -6.91
CA SER A 232 0.45 25.42 -6.84
C SER A 232 -0.46 25.03 -5.67
N SER A 233 -0.27 23.85 -5.12
CA SER A 233 -1.06 23.32 -4.00
C SER A 233 -0.16 22.52 -3.04
N PRO A 234 0.69 23.22 -2.28
CA PRO A 234 1.61 22.61 -1.32
C PRO A 234 0.87 22.12 -0.07
N LEU A 235 1.44 21.13 0.60
CA LEU A 235 0.98 20.68 1.91
C LEU A 235 1.49 21.63 3.00
N ASN A 236 0.58 22.33 3.68
CA ASN A 236 0.94 23.16 4.82
C ASN A 236 0.87 22.35 6.13
N ASP A 237 1.99 21.78 6.52
CA ASP A 237 2.18 21.04 7.78
C ASP A 237 3.18 21.75 8.74
N ASN A 238 3.39 23.05 8.58
CA ASN A 238 4.36 23.80 9.39
C ASN A 238 4.03 23.77 10.88
N GLU A 239 2.76 23.86 11.24
CA GLU A 239 2.34 23.79 12.64
C GLU A 239 2.59 22.40 13.24
N THR A 240 2.27 21.36 12.48
CA THR A 240 2.51 19.97 12.85
C THR A 240 4.01 19.71 13.03
N PHE A 241 4.84 20.24 12.12
CA PHE A 241 6.29 20.15 12.25
C PHE A 241 6.83 20.87 13.48
N ARG A 242 6.32 22.07 13.80
CA ARG A 242 6.69 22.77 15.05
C ARG A 242 6.36 21.96 16.30
N ARG A 243 5.25 21.21 16.25
CA ARG A 243 4.78 20.42 17.39
C ARG A 243 5.53 19.09 17.53
N TYR A 244 5.82 18.41 16.44
CA TYR A 244 6.33 17.03 16.45
C TYR A 244 7.70 16.86 15.78
N GLY A 245 8.24 17.88 15.15
CA GLY A 245 9.47 17.81 14.36
C GLY A 245 10.77 18.08 15.14
N GLN A 246 10.71 18.22 16.46
CA GLN A 246 11.91 18.48 17.27
C GLN A 246 12.86 17.28 17.22
N GLY A 247 14.15 17.56 17.06
CA GLY A 247 15.20 16.53 16.98
C GLY A 247 15.49 16.00 15.58
N TYR A 248 14.74 16.40 14.55
CA TYR A 248 15.02 16.04 13.17
C TYR A 248 15.91 17.09 12.50
N ALA A 249 16.86 16.63 11.67
CA ALA A 249 17.78 17.52 10.97
C ALA A 249 17.08 18.42 9.94
N SER A 250 15.98 17.94 9.37
CA SER A 250 15.18 18.69 8.41
C SER A 250 13.68 18.30 8.50
N LYS A 251 12.84 19.14 7.93
CA LYS A 251 11.41 18.84 7.75
C LYS A 251 11.22 17.61 6.84
N GLY A 252 12.06 17.44 5.83
CA GLY A 252 12.06 16.26 4.97
C GLY A 252 12.33 14.95 5.72
N ASP A 253 13.32 14.96 6.64
CA ASP A 253 13.62 13.80 7.47
C ASP A 253 12.47 13.45 8.41
N TRP A 254 11.82 14.46 9.00
CA TRP A 254 10.63 14.27 9.81
C TRP A 254 9.46 13.71 8.99
N ARG A 255 9.22 14.20 7.77
CA ARG A 255 8.19 13.67 6.88
C ARG A 255 8.46 12.20 6.52
N ARG A 256 9.69 11.82 6.18
CA ARG A 256 10.08 10.42 5.91
C ARG A 256 9.91 9.53 7.13
N HIS A 257 10.23 10.05 8.31
CA HIS A 257 9.95 9.32 9.56
C HIS A 257 8.45 9.06 9.75
N ASN A 258 7.59 10.06 9.53
CA ASN A 258 6.15 9.91 9.65
C ASN A 258 5.60 8.83 8.70
N THR A 259 6.06 8.81 7.45
CA THR A 259 5.67 7.79 6.47
C THR A 259 6.15 6.40 6.92
N GLN A 260 7.39 6.29 7.37
CA GLN A 260 7.92 5.02 7.90
C GLN A 260 7.17 4.53 9.13
N GLN A 261 6.75 5.43 10.03
CA GLN A 261 5.95 5.06 11.20
C GLN A 261 4.61 4.43 10.78
N LEU A 262 3.93 4.99 9.80
CA LEU A 262 2.69 4.39 9.27
C LEU A 262 2.96 2.98 8.71
N ILE A 263 3.98 2.83 7.88
CA ILE A 263 4.31 1.53 7.26
C ILE A 263 4.65 0.49 8.34
N ALA A 264 5.48 0.83 9.31
CA ALA A 264 5.86 -0.07 10.40
C ALA A 264 4.66 -0.46 11.26
N GLN A 265 3.81 0.49 11.59
CA GLN A 265 2.62 0.31 12.42
C GLN A 265 1.59 -0.59 11.72
N VAL A 266 1.33 -0.36 10.44
CA VAL A 266 0.42 -1.18 9.62
C VAL A 266 0.98 -2.60 9.46
N SER A 267 2.27 -2.74 9.14
CA SER A 267 2.94 -4.03 9.03
C SER A 267 2.80 -4.87 10.31
N ALA A 268 3.13 -4.28 11.45
CA ALA A 268 3.03 -4.95 12.76
C ALA A 268 1.57 -5.35 13.08
N THR A 269 0.61 -4.47 12.77
CA THR A 269 -0.81 -4.72 13.01
C THR A 269 -1.33 -5.88 12.16
N ILE A 270 -1.01 -5.90 10.87
CA ILE A 270 -1.41 -6.99 9.98
C ILE A 270 -0.84 -8.32 10.49
N LYS A 271 0.45 -8.37 10.81
CA LYS A 271 1.11 -9.61 11.28
C LYS A 271 0.55 -10.12 12.59
N LYS A 272 0.16 -9.22 13.49
CA LYS A 272 -0.50 -9.57 14.75
C LYS A 272 -1.90 -10.17 14.53
N LEU A 273 -2.67 -9.61 13.57
CA LEU A 273 -4.05 -10.02 13.31
C LEU A 273 -4.13 -11.28 12.45
N ASN A 274 -3.36 -11.33 11.37
CA ASN A 274 -3.30 -12.48 10.46
C ASN A 274 -1.94 -12.51 9.74
N PRO A 275 -0.99 -13.34 10.17
CA PRO A 275 0.33 -13.42 9.56
C PRO A 275 0.33 -13.93 8.11
N ASN A 276 -0.77 -14.51 7.64
CA ASN A 276 -0.90 -14.98 6.25
C ASN A 276 -1.31 -13.87 5.27
N VAL A 277 -1.81 -12.74 5.77
CA VAL A 277 -2.12 -11.58 4.94
C VAL A 277 -0.82 -10.86 4.59
N GLU A 278 -0.56 -10.72 3.30
CA GLU A 278 0.63 -10.04 2.80
C GLU A 278 0.47 -8.53 2.88
N PHE A 279 1.55 -7.81 3.18
CA PHE A 279 1.58 -6.37 3.12
C PHE A 279 2.61 -5.89 2.12
N GLY A 280 2.19 -5.08 1.16
CA GLY A 280 3.06 -4.49 0.17
C GLY A 280 2.75 -3.03 -0.15
N VAL A 281 3.68 -2.40 -0.83
CA VAL A 281 3.57 -1.03 -1.31
C VAL A 281 3.91 -1.00 -2.80
N SER A 282 3.17 -0.20 -3.56
CA SER A 282 3.45 0.11 -4.95
C SER A 282 3.90 1.58 -5.08
N PRO A 283 5.19 1.86 -4.86
CA PRO A 283 5.71 3.23 -4.89
C PRO A 283 6.04 3.69 -6.31
N ALA A 284 6.42 4.96 -6.45
CA ALA A 284 7.08 5.46 -7.66
C ALA A 284 8.30 4.58 -8.01
N GLY A 285 8.54 4.38 -9.29
CA GLY A 285 9.61 3.49 -9.78
C GLY A 285 11.02 3.93 -9.42
N VAL A 286 11.25 5.23 -9.21
CA VAL A 286 12.53 5.79 -8.78
C VAL A 286 12.51 6.02 -7.27
N TRP A 287 13.40 5.34 -6.54
CA TRP A 287 13.62 5.65 -5.12
C TRP A 287 14.37 6.97 -4.96
N ARG A 288 15.59 7.06 -5.48
CA ARG A 288 16.41 8.28 -5.63
C ARG A 288 17.25 8.20 -6.88
N ASN A 289 17.57 9.36 -7.45
CA ASN A 289 18.52 9.48 -8.54
C ASN A 289 19.96 9.37 -8.02
N ARG A 290 20.85 8.74 -8.76
CA ARG A 290 22.27 8.60 -8.37
C ARG A 290 22.97 9.94 -8.18
N SER A 291 22.50 10.99 -8.85
CA SER A 291 23.03 12.36 -8.65
C SER A 291 22.77 12.91 -7.25
N HIS A 292 21.74 12.41 -6.54
CA HIS A 292 21.41 12.83 -5.18
C HIS A 292 21.91 11.85 -4.11
N ASP A 293 22.08 10.59 -4.47
CA ASP A 293 22.56 9.53 -3.58
C ASP A 293 23.30 8.46 -4.38
N PRO A 294 24.56 8.12 -4.03
CA PRO A 294 25.33 7.09 -4.75
C PRO A 294 24.64 5.72 -4.81
N ALA A 295 23.77 5.40 -3.84
CA ALA A 295 22.95 4.18 -3.83
C ALA A 295 21.73 4.25 -4.74
N GLY A 296 21.44 5.41 -5.31
CA GLY A 296 20.31 5.63 -6.21
C GLY A 296 20.49 4.99 -7.59
N SER A 297 19.41 4.98 -8.36
CA SER A 297 19.41 4.52 -9.73
C SER A 297 20.00 5.56 -10.69
N ASP A 298 20.50 5.08 -11.83
CA ASP A 298 21.00 5.95 -12.90
C ASP A 298 19.81 6.55 -13.69
N THR A 299 19.15 7.48 -13.04
CA THR A 299 17.91 8.11 -13.51
C THR A 299 17.90 9.62 -13.21
N ARG A 300 16.94 10.31 -13.81
CA ARG A 300 16.66 11.73 -13.62
C ARG A 300 15.14 11.97 -13.51
N GLY A 301 14.44 11.08 -12.81
CA GLY A 301 13.00 11.12 -12.63
C GLY A 301 12.58 11.65 -11.26
N ALA A 302 11.27 11.87 -11.09
CA ALA A 302 10.66 12.13 -9.80
C ALA A 302 10.92 10.95 -8.86
N ALA A 303 11.43 11.23 -7.66
CA ALA A 303 11.94 10.24 -6.74
C ALA A 303 11.07 10.15 -5.47
N ALA A 304 10.69 8.95 -5.08
CA ALA A 304 9.84 8.72 -3.90
C ALA A 304 10.43 9.30 -2.61
N TYR A 305 11.73 9.13 -2.39
CA TYR A 305 12.44 9.65 -1.22
C TYR A 305 12.38 11.17 -1.12
N ASP A 306 12.61 11.86 -2.24
CA ASP A 306 12.75 13.32 -2.27
C ASP A 306 11.40 14.04 -2.41
N GLU A 307 10.43 13.48 -3.13
CA GLU A 307 9.16 14.14 -3.46
C GLU A 307 7.95 13.64 -2.67
N SER A 308 7.90 12.33 -2.39
CA SER A 308 6.81 11.73 -1.60
C SER A 308 7.21 11.45 -0.16
N TYR A 309 8.46 11.76 0.21
CA TYR A 309 9.05 11.49 1.52
C TYR A 309 8.85 10.04 1.96
N ALA A 310 9.06 9.15 1.02
CA ALA A 310 8.90 7.70 1.18
C ALA A 310 10.25 7.01 0.93
N ASP A 311 10.91 6.58 2.01
CA ASP A 311 12.17 5.84 1.93
C ASP A 311 11.93 4.35 1.70
N THR A 312 11.39 4.04 0.52
CA THR A 312 10.92 2.71 0.14
C THR A 312 12.04 1.66 0.14
N ARG A 313 13.27 2.05 -0.18
CA ARG A 313 14.45 1.18 -0.07
C ARG A 313 14.70 0.75 1.37
N SER A 314 14.63 1.67 2.31
CA SER A 314 14.78 1.40 3.74
C SER A 314 13.69 0.45 4.26
N TRP A 315 12.45 0.59 3.81
CA TRP A 315 11.37 -0.31 4.23
C TRP A 315 11.61 -1.76 3.81
N VAL A 316 12.17 -1.96 2.62
CA VAL A 316 12.59 -3.28 2.14
C VAL A 316 13.73 -3.82 2.99
N GLN A 317 14.75 -3.02 3.25
CA GLN A 317 15.93 -3.43 4.04
C GLN A 317 15.58 -3.77 5.49
N GLN A 318 14.59 -3.10 6.06
CA GLN A 318 14.11 -3.34 7.43
C GLN A 318 13.11 -4.50 7.52
N GLY A 319 12.72 -5.11 6.40
CA GLY A 319 11.76 -6.21 6.38
C GLY A 319 10.34 -5.81 6.77
N LEU A 320 9.94 -4.56 6.54
CA LEU A 320 8.61 -4.05 6.86
C LEU A 320 7.54 -4.53 5.88
N LEU A 321 7.94 -4.99 4.70
CA LEU A 321 7.07 -5.36 3.59
C LEU A 321 7.25 -6.82 3.20
N ASP A 322 6.17 -7.52 2.89
CA ASP A 322 6.20 -8.84 2.26
C ASP A 322 6.55 -8.74 0.77
N TYR A 323 6.13 -7.65 0.12
CA TYR A 323 6.50 -7.35 -1.26
C TYR A 323 6.58 -5.85 -1.51
N ILE A 324 7.28 -5.50 -2.57
CA ILE A 324 7.30 -4.16 -3.14
C ILE A 324 6.99 -4.26 -4.63
N ALA A 325 6.17 -3.33 -5.14
CA ALA A 325 5.71 -3.31 -6.53
C ALA A 325 5.95 -1.93 -7.15
N PRO A 326 7.22 -1.55 -7.43
CA PRO A 326 7.53 -0.25 -8.00
C PRO A 326 6.87 -0.07 -9.36
N GLN A 327 6.31 1.12 -9.60
CA GLN A 327 5.65 1.52 -10.83
C GLN A 327 6.70 1.98 -11.83
N ILE A 328 7.15 1.08 -12.70
CA ILE A 328 8.15 1.38 -13.73
C ILE A 328 7.41 1.64 -15.05
N TYR A 329 6.84 2.83 -15.16
CA TYR A 329 5.90 3.22 -16.23
C TYR A 329 6.59 3.93 -17.40
N TRP A 330 7.81 3.53 -17.74
CA TRP A 330 8.60 4.08 -18.85
C TRP A 330 9.11 2.99 -19.76
N PRO A 331 9.31 3.30 -21.06
CA PRO A 331 9.91 2.34 -21.98
C PRO A 331 11.42 2.21 -21.77
N PHE A 332 12.03 1.20 -22.38
CA PHE A 332 13.49 1.01 -22.35
C PHE A 332 14.25 2.23 -22.91
N ALA A 333 13.68 2.90 -23.91
CA ALA A 333 14.31 4.04 -24.54
C ALA A 333 14.14 5.38 -23.77
N ARG A 334 13.43 5.39 -22.66
CA ARG A 334 13.26 6.61 -21.84
C ARG A 334 14.55 6.91 -21.05
N ASP A 335 15.43 7.70 -21.62
CA ASP A 335 16.78 7.99 -21.08
C ASP A 335 16.78 8.48 -19.61
N ALA A 336 15.78 9.27 -19.22
CA ALA A 336 15.64 9.77 -17.86
C ALA A 336 15.21 8.70 -16.82
N ALA A 337 14.59 7.59 -17.27
CA ALA A 337 14.06 6.56 -16.39
C ALA A 337 13.88 5.25 -17.18
N ARG A 338 14.97 4.65 -17.59
CA ARG A 338 14.94 3.42 -18.39
C ARG A 338 14.37 2.25 -17.61
N TYR A 339 13.47 1.51 -18.23
CA TYR A 339 12.82 0.35 -17.62
C TYR A 339 13.82 -0.68 -17.09
N ASP A 340 14.80 -1.07 -17.92
CA ASP A 340 15.81 -2.06 -17.56
C ASP A 340 16.73 -1.61 -16.43
N VAL A 341 17.12 -0.34 -16.42
CA VAL A 341 17.91 0.25 -15.32
C VAL A 341 17.17 0.14 -13.99
N LEU A 342 15.89 0.50 -13.96
CA LEU A 342 15.08 0.47 -12.75
C LEU A 342 14.74 -0.96 -12.30
N ALA A 343 14.39 -1.85 -13.22
CA ALA A 343 14.10 -3.26 -12.91
C ALA A 343 15.32 -3.96 -12.30
N ASN A 344 16.50 -3.77 -12.87
CA ASN A 344 17.76 -4.30 -12.32
C ASN A 344 18.12 -3.65 -10.97
N TRP A 345 17.91 -2.34 -10.83
CA TRP A 345 18.18 -1.66 -9.56
C TRP A 345 17.33 -2.24 -8.41
N TRP A 346 16.03 -2.42 -8.63
CA TRP A 346 15.13 -3.01 -7.63
C TRP A 346 15.47 -4.48 -7.36
N ALA A 347 15.87 -5.24 -8.38
CA ALA A 347 16.31 -6.62 -8.22
C ALA A 347 17.51 -6.72 -7.25
N GLU A 348 18.48 -5.82 -7.37
CA GLU A 348 19.62 -5.78 -6.42
C GLU A 348 19.20 -5.30 -5.02
N VAL A 349 18.23 -4.39 -4.91
CA VAL A 349 17.72 -3.93 -3.60
C VAL A 349 17.07 -5.06 -2.81
N VAL A 350 16.24 -5.88 -3.45
CA VAL A 350 15.52 -6.96 -2.74
C VAL A 350 16.37 -8.22 -2.52
N LYS A 351 17.41 -8.43 -3.30
CA LYS A 351 18.23 -9.63 -3.32
C LYS A 351 18.73 -10.09 -1.94
N PRO A 352 19.22 -9.22 -1.04
CA PRO A 352 19.63 -9.63 0.31
C PRO A 352 18.48 -9.73 1.31
N THR A 353 17.24 -9.61 0.89
CA THR A 353 16.07 -9.50 1.78
C THR A 353 15.06 -10.62 1.52
N HIS A 354 14.02 -10.69 2.36
CA HIS A 354 12.87 -11.57 2.16
C HIS A 354 11.70 -10.89 1.41
N THR A 355 11.82 -9.60 1.14
CA THR A 355 10.79 -8.85 0.41
C THR A 355 10.76 -9.28 -1.04
N ARG A 356 9.58 -9.65 -1.53
CA ARG A 356 9.38 -10.02 -2.93
C ARG A 356 9.28 -8.78 -3.80
N LEU A 357 9.74 -8.92 -5.04
CA LEU A 357 9.66 -7.86 -6.03
C LEU A 357 8.63 -8.23 -7.11
N TYR A 358 7.65 -7.38 -7.26
CA TYR A 358 6.77 -7.36 -8.44
C TYR A 358 7.01 -6.05 -9.19
N ILE A 359 6.93 -6.06 -10.52
CA ILE A 359 7.09 -4.84 -11.31
C ILE A 359 5.73 -4.37 -11.81
N GLY A 360 5.39 -3.12 -11.50
CA GLY A 360 4.24 -2.43 -12.08
C GLY A 360 4.54 -1.97 -13.50
N VAL A 361 3.68 -2.34 -14.43
CA VAL A 361 3.81 -2.04 -15.87
C VAL A 361 2.65 -1.16 -16.34
N ALA A 362 2.96 -0.16 -17.18
CA ALA A 362 2.00 0.81 -17.71
C ALA A 362 1.23 0.26 -18.92
N LEU A 363 0.33 -0.67 -18.69
CA LEU A 363 -0.50 -1.23 -19.77
C LEU A 363 -1.32 -0.15 -20.50
N TYR A 364 -1.74 0.89 -19.79
CA TYR A 364 -2.53 2.00 -20.35
C TYR A 364 -1.80 2.83 -21.41
N LYS A 365 -0.47 2.68 -21.52
CA LYS A 365 0.32 3.38 -22.53
C LYS A 365 0.44 2.60 -23.84
N VAL A 366 0.14 1.31 -23.82
CA VAL A 366 0.28 0.44 -24.99
C VAL A 366 -0.68 0.89 -26.10
N GLY A 367 -0.12 1.26 -27.25
CA GLY A 367 -0.86 1.80 -28.38
C GLY A 367 -1.19 3.29 -28.31
N GLU A 368 -0.89 3.94 -27.16
CA GLU A 368 -1.22 5.36 -26.97
C GLU A 368 -0.10 6.28 -27.49
N PRO A 369 -0.44 7.28 -28.32
CA PRO A 369 0.56 8.23 -28.84
C PRO A 369 1.22 9.04 -27.74
N SER A 370 2.54 9.06 -27.70
CA SER A 370 3.32 9.90 -26.81
C SER A 370 4.51 10.51 -27.55
N LYS A 371 4.62 11.84 -27.50
CA LYS A 371 5.74 12.57 -28.11
C LYS A 371 7.09 12.18 -27.51
N ASN A 372 7.11 11.90 -26.22
CA ASN A 372 8.35 11.63 -25.47
C ASN A 372 8.66 10.13 -25.34
N GLU A 373 7.72 9.27 -25.69
CA GLU A 373 7.81 7.83 -25.54
C GLU A 373 7.17 7.13 -26.76
N PRO A 374 7.77 7.30 -27.97
CA PRO A 374 7.18 6.79 -29.20
C PRO A 374 7.12 5.26 -29.25
N ASP A 375 7.92 4.56 -28.45
CA ASP A 375 7.98 3.10 -28.39
C ASP A 375 6.62 2.47 -28.12
N TRP A 376 5.75 3.17 -27.36
CA TRP A 376 4.41 2.71 -27.04
C TRP A 376 3.45 2.64 -28.24
N THR A 377 3.84 3.18 -29.40
CA THR A 377 3.03 3.13 -30.64
C THR A 377 3.63 2.26 -31.74
N VAL A 378 4.89 1.87 -31.64
CA VAL A 378 5.52 0.99 -32.62
C VAL A 378 4.82 -0.36 -32.62
N ASP A 379 4.28 -0.78 -33.74
CA ASP A 379 3.49 -2.01 -33.90
C ASP A 379 2.42 -2.17 -32.80
N GLY A 380 1.71 -1.06 -32.51
CA GLY A 380 0.68 -1.01 -31.47
C GLY A 380 1.20 -1.09 -30.04
N GLY A 381 2.51 -0.85 -29.81
CA GLY A 381 3.15 -0.88 -28.50
C GLY A 381 3.44 -2.29 -27.95
N VAL A 382 3.03 -3.32 -28.68
CA VAL A 382 3.20 -4.72 -28.25
C VAL A 382 4.66 -5.13 -28.08
N PRO A 383 5.61 -4.75 -28.98
CA PRO A 383 7.02 -5.09 -28.81
C PRO A 383 7.63 -4.53 -27.52
N GLU A 384 7.29 -3.29 -27.14
CA GLU A 384 7.79 -2.69 -25.90
C GLU A 384 7.23 -3.42 -24.69
N LEU A 385 5.93 -3.67 -24.63
CA LEU A 385 5.31 -4.45 -23.56
C LEU A 385 5.96 -5.84 -23.42
N LYS A 386 6.09 -6.56 -24.55
CA LYS A 386 6.73 -7.88 -24.56
C LYS A 386 8.15 -7.84 -24.01
N LYS A 387 8.94 -6.86 -24.43
CA LYS A 387 10.32 -6.67 -23.97
C LYS A 387 10.40 -6.45 -22.45
N GLN A 388 9.44 -5.71 -21.88
CA GLN A 388 9.35 -5.51 -20.42
C GLN A 388 9.00 -6.82 -19.69
N LEU A 389 8.03 -7.56 -20.21
CA LEU A 389 7.64 -8.85 -19.62
C LEU A 389 8.77 -9.88 -19.70
N ASP A 390 9.44 -9.98 -20.87
CA ASP A 390 10.61 -10.88 -21.07
C ASP A 390 11.74 -10.55 -20.07
N LEU A 391 12.02 -9.27 -19.82
CA LEU A 391 13.01 -8.87 -18.82
C LEU A 391 12.58 -9.29 -17.41
N ASN A 392 11.32 -9.05 -17.03
CA ASN A 392 10.81 -9.44 -15.72
C ASN A 392 10.95 -10.95 -15.50
N GLU A 393 10.65 -11.77 -16.50
CA GLU A 393 10.81 -13.23 -16.43
C GLU A 393 12.27 -13.67 -16.36
N SER A 394 13.19 -12.91 -16.96
CA SER A 394 14.62 -13.23 -17.00
C SER A 394 15.36 -12.97 -15.69
N LEU A 395 14.83 -12.11 -14.83
CA LEU A 395 15.45 -11.72 -13.57
C LEU A 395 14.86 -12.54 -12.41
N PRO A 396 15.64 -13.43 -11.78
CA PRO A 396 15.11 -14.36 -10.76
C PRO A 396 14.60 -13.66 -9.49
N GLN A 397 14.99 -12.41 -9.26
CA GLN A 397 14.50 -11.62 -8.13
C GLN A 397 13.08 -11.07 -8.39
N ILE A 398 12.66 -10.95 -9.64
CA ILE A 398 11.32 -10.48 -10.01
C ILE A 398 10.38 -11.67 -9.97
N GLN A 399 9.46 -11.65 -9.01
CA GLN A 399 8.53 -12.74 -8.74
C GLN A 399 7.11 -12.44 -9.19
N GLY A 400 6.95 -11.47 -10.06
CA GLY A 400 5.67 -11.14 -10.65
C GLY A 400 5.64 -9.80 -11.37
N THR A 401 4.55 -9.62 -12.11
CA THR A 401 4.23 -8.40 -12.85
C THR A 401 2.81 -8.01 -12.55
N ILE A 402 2.57 -6.71 -12.36
CA ILE A 402 1.23 -6.16 -12.14
C ILE A 402 0.94 -5.14 -13.22
N LEU A 403 -0.13 -5.33 -13.94
CA LEU A 403 -0.53 -4.48 -15.06
C LEU A 403 -1.44 -3.34 -14.60
N PHE A 404 -1.10 -2.13 -14.92
CA PHE A 404 -1.94 -0.96 -14.66
C PHE A 404 -2.58 -0.50 -15.98
N ARG A 405 -3.88 -0.76 -16.23
CA ARG A 405 -4.92 -1.25 -15.32
C ARG A 405 -5.91 -2.19 -16.04
N GLU A 406 -6.88 -2.72 -15.32
CA GLU A 406 -7.83 -3.75 -15.79
C GLU A 406 -8.55 -3.37 -17.08
N ASN A 407 -9.06 -2.15 -17.17
CA ASN A 407 -9.85 -1.72 -18.34
C ASN A 407 -9.05 -1.72 -19.66
N ASN A 408 -7.74 -1.80 -19.61
CA ASN A 408 -6.86 -1.91 -20.79
C ASN A 408 -6.64 -3.36 -21.24
N LEU A 409 -7.28 -4.33 -20.62
CA LEU A 409 -7.29 -5.75 -20.99
C LEU A 409 -8.56 -6.18 -21.74
N ASN A 410 -9.47 -5.26 -22.05
CA ASN A 410 -10.74 -5.52 -22.73
C ASN A 410 -10.61 -5.42 -24.24
#